data_96c12580cbeb6e836160d07f9e836cb4
#
_entry.id   96c12580cbeb6e836160d07f9e836cb4
#
_cell.length_a   1.000
_cell.length_b   1.000
_cell.length_c   1.000
_cell.angle_alpha   90.00
_cell.angle_beta   90.00
_cell.angle_gamma   90.00
#
_symmetry.space_group_name_H-M   'P 1'
#
loop_
_entity.id
_entity.type
_entity.pdbx_description
1 polymer ?
#
loop_
_entity_poly.entity_id
_entity_poly.type
_entity_poly.pdbx_seq_one_letter_code
_entity_poly.pdbx_strand_id
1 'polypeptide(L)'
;MKKRVVCAFLGLVMMVSQSFTVFADTESDIRQQKAQAESQLSQTNDTIASLSEQQQQIQSEINAMDADMVDLMIQIDATKTDIASTEDGIAQKEADITEKEGEIETTAGQLQDAEADRDKQYADMKKRIQYIYENGGNEAWLNMLSGADSITSLLNKVEYAQNMHDYDRKQLEAFKEVVQQVSDLKADLENQKADLETQKSDLETQKASLESQQADLQSQQADLQAQMDEKKATSSDYEAQIATAQQQANEISNLISQQQAQLDQIAEEKRQAEEEAARQAAAEEAARQQAAAEEAARQQAAAEEASRQQTAAASSTSTSSGNS
;
A
#
# COMPACT_ATOMS: atom_id res chain seq x y z
N MET A 1 -7.97 -5.30 -16.78
CA MET A 1 -9.41 -5.29 -17.13
C MET A 1 -10.18 -4.06 -16.61
N LYS A 2 -9.72 -3.37 -15.56
CA LYS A 2 -10.42 -2.21 -14.94
C LYS A 2 -10.44 -0.94 -15.81
N LYS A 3 -9.44 -0.69 -16.65
CA LYS A 3 -9.39 0.48 -17.56
C LYS A 3 -10.49 0.50 -18.64
N ARG A 4 -11.10 -0.64 -18.99
CA ARG A 4 -12.15 -0.73 -20.01
C ARG A 4 -13.55 -0.39 -19.48
N VAL A 5 -13.79 -0.49 -18.18
CA VAL A 5 -15.08 -0.16 -17.55
C VAL A 5 -15.24 1.37 -17.41
N VAL A 6 -14.16 2.08 -17.07
CA VAL A 6 -14.15 3.55 -16.95
C VAL A 6 -14.43 4.25 -18.28
N CYS A 7 -13.90 3.73 -19.41
CA CYS A 7 -14.16 4.29 -20.73
C CYS A 7 -15.59 4.04 -21.25
N ALA A 8 -16.27 2.98 -20.78
CA ALA A 8 -17.66 2.69 -21.20
C ALA A 8 -18.67 3.65 -20.56
N PHE A 9 -18.42 4.11 -19.33
CA PHE A 9 -19.27 5.10 -18.65
C PHE A 9 -19.13 6.51 -19.23
N LEU A 10 -17.91 6.92 -19.59
CA LEU A 10 -17.69 8.22 -20.27
C LEU A 10 -18.39 8.30 -21.64
N GLY A 11 -18.54 7.18 -22.34
CA GLY A 11 -19.26 7.11 -23.63
C GLY A 11 -20.76 7.30 -23.51
N LEU A 12 -21.39 6.88 -22.41
CA LEU A 12 -22.83 7.00 -22.21
C LEU A 12 -23.25 8.42 -21.81
N VAL A 13 -22.36 9.14 -21.10
CA VAL A 13 -22.58 10.52 -20.67
C VAL A 13 -22.44 11.51 -21.84
N MET A 14 -21.60 11.23 -22.84
CA MET A 14 -21.44 12.09 -24.02
C MET A 14 -22.59 12.02 -25.01
N MET A 15 -23.46 11.00 -24.98
CA MET A 15 -24.62 10.92 -25.92
C MET A 15 -25.78 11.85 -25.57
N VAL A 16 -25.79 12.46 -24.40
CA VAL A 16 -26.91 13.31 -23.93
C VAL A 16 -26.84 14.74 -24.48
N SER A 17 -25.70 15.20 -24.94
CA SER A 17 -25.53 16.61 -25.36
C SER A 17 -25.90 16.92 -26.82
N GLN A 18 -26.44 15.98 -27.63
CA GLN A 18 -26.60 16.20 -29.08
C GLN A 18 -28.02 16.16 -29.64
N SER A 19 -29.10 16.27 -28.88
CA SER A 19 -30.43 16.25 -29.53
C SER A 19 -31.51 17.05 -28.79
N PHE A 20 -31.26 18.28 -28.41
CA PHE A 20 -32.38 19.17 -28.08
C PHE A 20 -32.50 20.28 -29.14
N THR A 21 -32.91 19.93 -30.34
CA THR A 21 -33.51 20.89 -31.25
C THR A 21 -34.95 21.13 -30.80
N VAL A 22 -35.19 22.31 -30.31
CA VAL A 22 -36.51 22.80 -29.90
C VAL A 22 -37.41 22.87 -31.13
N PHE A 23 -38.26 21.87 -31.33
CA PHE A 23 -39.52 21.93 -32.06
C PHE A 23 -40.57 21.12 -31.32
N ALA A 24 -41.04 21.68 -30.19
CA ALA A 24 -42.17 21.13 -29.50
C ALA A 24 -43.34 22.09 -29.63
N ASP A 25 -44.20 21.84 -30.62
CA ASP A 25 -45.39 22.64 -30.86
C ASP A 25 -46.61 22.21 -30.01
N THR A 26 -46.47 21.19 -29.17
CA THR A 26 -47.60 20.70 -28.36
C THR A 26 -47.21 20.45 -26.90
N GLU A 27 -48.15 20.71 -25.98
CA GLU A 27 -48.01 20.40 -24.55
C GLU A 27 -47.56 18.96 -24.29
N SER A 28 -48.02 18.03 -25.09
CA SER A 28 -47.68 16.60 -25.03
C SER A 28 -46.18 16.36 -25.24
N ASP A 29 -45.59 17.06 -26.21
CA ASP A 29 -44.16 16.92 -26.55
C ASP A 29 -43.27 17.48 -25.43
N ILE A 30 -43.64 18.63 -24.86
CA ILE A 30 -42.93 19.23 -23.71
C ILE A 30 -43.03 18.31 -22.49
N ARG A 31 -44.16 17.70 -22.19
CA ARG A 31 -44.31 16.73 -21.11
C ARG A 31 -43.48 15.48 -21.30
N GLN A 32 -43.38 14.98 -22.52
CA GLN A 32 -42.55 13.83 -22.87
C GLN A 32 -41.05 14.15 -22.70
N GLN A 33 -40.61 15.31 -23.21
CA GLN A 33 -39.21 15.77 -23.05
C GLN A 33 -38.86 15.98 -21.58
N LYS A 34 -39.75 16.57 -20.79
CA LYS A 34 -39.54 16.71 -19.36
C LYS A 34 -39.41 15.36 -18.65
N ALA A 35 -40.27 14.39 -18.95
CA ALA A 35 -40.19 13.04 -18.40
C ALA A 35 -38.88 12.33 -18.77
N GLN A 36 -38.37 12.53 -19.99
CA GLN A 36 -37.08 12.03 -20.43
C GLN A 36 -35.94 12.71 -19.67
N ALA A 37 -35.96 14.03 -19.49
CA ALA A 37 -34.97 14.78 -18.73
C ALA A 37 -34.97 14.37 -17.25
N GLU A 38 -36.14 14.16 -16.63
CA GLU A 38 -36.25 13.63 -15.26
C GLU A 38 -35.64 12.24 -15.11
N SER A 39 -35.86 11.34 -16.07
CA SER A 39 -35.25 10.02 -16.11
C SER A 39 -33.72 10.11 -16.23
N GLN A 40 -33.20 10.99 -17.09
CA GLN A 40 -31.78 11.23 -17.26
C GLN A 40 -31.15 11.84 -16.00
N LEU A 41 -31.83 12.76 -15.34
CA LEU A 41 -31.40 13.34 -14.06
C LEU A 41 -31.28 12.25 -12.99
N SER A 42 -32.25 11.34 -12.91
CA SER A 42 -32.19 10.21 -11.99
C SER A 42 -30.98 9.31 -12.27
N GLN A 43 -30.75 8.93 -13.52
CA GLN A 43 -29.61 8.11 -13.92
C GLN A 43 -28.26 8.81 -13.63
N THR A 44 -28.19 10.12 -13.86
CA THR A 44 -26.99 10.91 -13.57
C THR A 44 -26.72 10.96 -12.07
N ASN A 45 -27.78 11.15 -11.26
CA ASN A 45 -27.64 11.13 -9.79
C ASN A 45 -27.25 9.75 -9.27
N ASP A 46 -27.76 8.66 -9.83
CA ASP A 46 -27.35 7.30 -9.49
C ASP A 46 -25.87 7.06 -9.84
N THR A 47 -25.42 7.61 -10.96
CA THR A 47 -24.01 7.57 -11.36
C THR A 47 -23.13 8.36 -10.38
N ILE A 48 -23.54 9.56 -9.99
CA ILE A 48 -22.84 10.38 -8.98
C ILE A 48 -22.73 9.62 -7.66
N ALA A 49 -23.81 9.01 -7.20
CA ALA A 49 -23.84 8.23 -5.97
C ALA A 49 -22.85 7.04 -6.04
N SER A 50 -22.86 6.29 -7.13
CA SER A 50 -21.94 5.15 -7.35
C SER A 50 -20.47 5.59 -7.41
N LEU A 51 -20.17 6.68 -8.11
CA LEU A 51 -18.81 7.23 -8.18
C LEU A 51 -18.33 7.76 -6.82
N SER A 52 -19.22 8.40 -6.06
CA SER A 52 -18.96 8.88 -4.70
C SER A 52 -18.67 7.73 -3.73
N GLU A 53 -19.40 6.62 -3.83
CA GLU A 53 -19.14 5.42 -3.04
C GLU A 53 -17.77 4.81 -3.38
N GLN A 54 -17.45 4.70 -4.67
CA GLN A 54 -16.16 4.19 -5.12
C GLN A 54 -15.02 5.11 -4.67
N GLN A 55 -15.19 6.43 -4.73
CA GLN A 55 -14.21 7.39 -4.23
C GLN A 55 -14.00 7.23 -2.71
N GLN A 56 -15.08 7.08 -1.94
CA GLN A 56 -14.98 6.85 -0.50
C GLN A 56 -14.25 5.54 -0.17
N GLN A 57 -14.52 4.48 -0.94
CA GLN A 57 -13.81 3.21 -0.78
C GLN A 57 -12.32 3.38 -1.04
N ILE A 58 -11.94 4.04 -2.15
CA ILE A 58 -10.53 4.31 -2.46
C ILE A 58 -9.88 5.19 -1.39
N GLN A 59 -10.58 6.20 -0.90
CA GLN A 59 -10.05 7.04 0.18
C GLN A 59 -9.81 6.22 1.47
N SER A 60 -10.70 5.28 1.78
CA SER A 60 -10.49 4.35 2.88
C SER A 60 -9.28 3.44 2.66
N GLU A 61 -9.08 2.94 1.43
CA GLU A 61 -7.91 2.16 1.07
C GLU A 61 -6.62 2.98 1.16
N ILE A 62 -6.62 4.24 0.72
CA ILE A 62 -5.49 5.17 0.87
C ILE A 62 -5.15 5.38 2.35
N ASN A 63 -6.14 5.60 3.20
CA ASN A 63 -5.93 5.78 4.63
C ASN A 63 -5.36 4.52 5.30
N ALA A 64 -5.79 3.33 4.88
CA ALA A 64 -5.21 2.08 5.34
C ALA A 64 -3.75 1.92 4.89
N MET A 65 -3.45 2.25 3.63
CA MET A 65 -2.08 2.23 3.09
C MET A 65 -1.19 3.29 3.75
N ASP A 66 -1.71 4.47 4.12
CA ASP A 66 -0.98 5.45 4.92
C ASP A 66 -0.61 4.89 6.30
N ALA A 67 -1.50 4.12 6.94
CA ALA A 67 -1.20 3.43 8.20
C ALA A 67 -0.13 2.34 8.00
N ASP A 68 -0.27 1.51 6.96
CA ASP A 68 0.73 0.49 6.60
C ASP A 68 2.09 1.12 6.29
N MET A 69 2.13 2.31 5.67
CA MET A 69 3.35 3.06 5.42
C MET A 69 4.01 3.51 6.73
N VAL A 70 3.24 3.99 7.69
CA VAL A 70 3.76 4.38 9.01
C VAL A 70 4.33 3.16 9.73
N ASP A 71 3.63 2.02 9.72
CA ASP A 71 4.11 0.79 10.33
C ASP A 71 5.39 0.27 9.64
N LEU A 72 5.45 0.36 8.32
CA LEU A 72 6.66 0.01 7.56
C LEU A 72 7.82 0.96 7.88
N MET A 73 7.57 2.25 8.03
CA MET A 73 8.61 3.22 8.44
C MET A 73 9.16 2.89 9.84
N ILE A 74 8.31 2.49 10.78
CA ILE A 74 8.71 2.04 12.12
C ILE A 74 9.58 0.78 12.01
N GLN A 75 9.18 -0.20 11.18
CA GLN A 75 9.96 -1.42 10.95
C GLN A 75 11.32 -1.11 10.29
N ILE A 76 11.34 -0.20 9.32
CA ILE A 76 12.58 0.26 8.67
C ILE A 76 13.51 0.91 9.70
N ASP A 77 13.00 1.74 10.61
CA ASP A 77 13.80 2.41 11.63
C ASP A 77 14.32 1.41 12.68
N ALA A 78 13.49 0.46 13.11
CA ALA A 78 13.91 -0.65 13.97
C ALA A 78 15.00 -1.49 13.29
N THR A 79 14.79 -1.88 12.02
CA THR A 79 15.78 -2.66 11.27
C THR A 79 17.08 -1.88 11.04
N LYS A 80 17.03 -0.57 10.80
CA LYS A 80 18.25 0.27 10.75
C LYS A 80 19.02 0.26 12.06
N THR A 81 18.29 0.27 13.18
CA THR A 81 18.91 0.15 14.51
C THR A 81 19.56 -1.22 14.70
N ASP A 82 18.90 -2.29 14.27
CA ASP A 82 19.45 -3.64 14.30
C ASP A 82 20.66 -3.79 13.37
N ILE A 83 20.60 -3.16 12.18
CA ILE A 83 21.72 -3.07 11.24
C ILE A 83 22.91 -2.38 11.92
N ALA A 84 22.74 -1.20 12.51
CA ALA A 84 23.81 -0.48 13.19
C ALA A 84 24.41 -1.32 14.33
N SER A 85 23.57 -1.96 15.15
CA SER A 85 24.02 -2.86 16.21
C SER A 85 24.79 -4.08 15.68
N THR A 86 24.37 -4.62 14.53
CA THR A 86 25.08 -5.74 13.88
C THR A 86 26.38 -5.27 13.25
N GLU A 87 26.44 -4.08 12.66
CA GLU A 87 27.68 -3.45 12.16
C GLU A 87 28.69 -3.23 13.28
N ASP A 88 28.25 -2.75 14.45
CA ASP A 88 29.09 -2.64 15.64
C ASP A 88 29.60 -4.01 16.11
N GLY A 89 28.73 -5.02 16.10
CA GLY A 89 29.10 -6.40 16.41
C GLY A 89 30.09 -6.99 15.39
N ILE A 90 29.93 -6.65 14.13
CA ILE A 90 30.87 -7.00 13.05
C ILE A 90 32.24 -6.34 13.29
N ALA A 91 32.27 -5.05 13.61
CA ALA A 91 33.51 -4.34 13.89
C ALA A 91 34.24 -4.94 15.10
N GLN A 92 33.52 -5.33 16.15
CA GLN A 92 34.09 -6.02 17.32
C GLN A 92 34.67 -7.39 16.90
N LYS A 93 33.95 -8.18 16.11
CA LYS A 93 34.46 -9.46 15.61
C LYS A 93 35.68 -9.33 14.71
N GLU A 94 35.76 -8.29 13.89
CA GLU A 94 36.95 -7.98 13.07
C GLU A 94 38.16 -7.66 13.97
N ALA A 95 37.95 -6.93 15.07
CA ALA A 95 38.98 -6.68 16.06
C ALA A 95 39.43 -7.98 16.76
N ASP A 96 38.47 -8.82 17.20
CA ASP A 96 38.75 -10.12 17.81
C ASP A 96 39.51 -11.06 16.85
N ILE A 97 39.16 -11.05 15.56
CA ILE A 97 39.85 -11.79 14.50
C ILE A 97 41.33 -11.30 14.37
N THR A 98 41.53 -9.98 14.40
CA THR A 98 42.89 -9.41 14.32
C THR A 98 43.72 -9.78 15.56
N GLU A 99 43.14 -9.74 16.74
CA GLU A 99 43.77 -10.20 17.99
C GLU A 99 44.16 -11.70 17.90
N LYS A 100 43.19 -12.51 17.41
CA LYS A 100 43.40 -13.95 17.24
C LYS A 100 44.49 -14.27 16.21
N GLU A 101 44.60 -13.52 15.13
CA GLU A 101 45.69 -13.62 14.16
C GLU A 101 47.08 -13.35 14.82
N GLY A 102 47.14 -12.36 15.71
CA GLY A 102 48.31 -12.06 16.53
C GLY A 102 48.67 -13.19 17.53
N GLU A 103 47.66 -13.78 18.18
CA GLU A 103 47.88 -14.97 19.04
C GLU A 103 48.40 -16.16 18.26
N ILE A 104 47.84 -16.42 17.06
CA ILE A 104 48.30 -17.47 16.15
C ILE A 104 49.76 -17.26 15.74
N GLU A 105 50.16 -16.02 15.39
CA GLU A 105 51.53 -15.68 15.07
C GLU A 105 52.46 -15.91 16.28
N THR A 106 52.05 -15.51 17.48
CA THR A 106 52.79 -15.75 18.73
C THR A 106 52.94 -17.24 19.01
N THR A 107 51.87 -18.01 18.91
CA THR A 107 51.93 -19.46 19.10
C THR A 107 52.79 -20.17 18.07
N ALA A 108 52.76 -19.71 16.82
CA ALA A 108 53.63 -20.23 15.75
C ALA A 108 55.09 -19.93 16.04
N GLY A 109 55.45 -18.74 16.58
CA GLY A 109 56.80 -18.39 17.03
C GLY A 109 57.24 -19.30 18.20
N GLN A 110 56.40 -19.48 19.22
CA GLN A 110 56.70 -20.37 20.37
C GLN A 110 56.88 -21.82 19.91
N LEU A 111 56.11 -22.29 18.93
CA LEU A 111 56.26 -23.61 18.35
C LEU A 111 57.63 -23.74 17.64
N GLN A 112 58.01 -22.74 16.86
CA GLN A 112 59.31 -22.73 16.17
C GLN A 112 60.51 -22.78 17.17
N ASP A 113 60.45 -22.01 18.25
CA ASP A 113 61.45 -21.98 19.33
C ASP A 113 61.50 -23.34 20.06
N ALA A 114 60.33 -23.92 20.37
CA ALA A 114 60.26 -25.23 21.05
C ALA A 114 60.78 -26.37 20.14
N GLU A 115 60.52 -26.29 18.81
CA GLU A 115 61.07 -27.24 17.85
C GLU A 115 62.60 -27.12 17.75
N ALA A 116 63.14 -25.91 17.75
CA ALA A 116 64.57 -25.67 17.74
C ALA A 116 65.23 -26.20 19.01
N ASP A 117 64.63 -25.96 20.18
CA ASP A 117 65.10 -26.50 21.45
C ASP A 117 65.05 -28.03 21.53
N ARG A 118 63.96 -28.64 21.05
CA ARG A 118 63.85 -30.10 20.89
C ARG A 118 64.95 -30.66 20.04
N ASP A 119 65.21 -30.08 18.89
CA ASP A 119 66.22 -30.58 17.95
C ASP A 119 67.62 -30.44 18.48
N LYS A 120 67.93 -29.34 19.20
CA LYS A 120 69.20 -29.13 19.92
C LYS A 120 69.37 -30.16 21.02
N GLN A 121 68.36 -30.34 21.90
CA GLN A 121 68.42 -31.33 23.00
C GLN A 121 68.58 -32.75 22.43
N TYR A 122 67.89 -33.07 21.35
CA TYR A 122 68.03 -34.36 20.63
C TYR A 122 69.47 -34.57 20.13
N ALA A 123 70.06 -33.55 19.49
CA ALA A 123 71.43 -33.61 18.95
C ALA A 123 72.47 -33.77 20.10
N ASP A 124 72.28 -33.03 21.19
CA ASP A 124 73.17 -33.11 22.35
C ASP A 124 73.07 -34.48 23.05
N MET A 125 71.83 -34.98 23.20
CA MET A 125 71.61 -36.33 23.74
C MET A 125 72.18 -37.42 22.86
N LYS A 126 72.10 -37.31 21.55
CA LYS A 126 72.70 -38.21 20.55
C LYS A 126 74.26 -38.24 20.69
N LYS A 127 74.90 -37.05 20.78
CA LYS A 127 76.34 -36.97 20.98
C LYS A 127 76.77 -37.62 22.27
N ARG A 128 76.00 -37.48 23.32
CA ARG A 128 76.24 -38.06 24.62
C ARG A 128 76.13 -39.60 24.61
N ILE A 129 75.05 -40.12 24.02
CA ILE A 129 74.88 -41.57 23.81
C ILE A 129 76.02 -42.13 22.98
N GLN A 130 76.46 -41.45 21.92
CA GLN A 130 77.61 -41.82 21.08
C GLN A 130 78.85 -41.83 21.91
N TYR A 131 79.12 -40.79 22.70
CA TYR A 131 80.33 -40.73 23.58
C TYR A 131 80.31 -41.88 24.59
N ILE A 132 79.24 -42.22 25.24
CA ILE A 132 79.13 -43.34 26.18
C ILE A 132 79.40 -44.67 25.45
N TYR A 133 78.81 -44.83 24.26
CA TYR A 133 78.99 -46.06 23.48
C TYR A 133 80.47 -46.20 23.00
N GLU A 134 81.11 -45.17 22.48
CA GLU A 134 82.46 -45.20 21.99
C GLU A 134 83.52 -45.39 23.08
N ASN A 135 83.21 -44.94 24.27
CA ASN A 135 84.16 -45.10 25.44
C ASN A 135 83.89 -46.35 26.27
N GLY A 136 83.17 -47.36 25.70
CA GLY A 136 83.06 -48.70 26.29
C GLY A 136 81.81 -48.92 27.17
N GLY A 137 80.82 -48.06 27.16
CA GLY A 137 79.57 -48.28 27.82
C GLY A 137 79.69 -48.60 29.32
N ASN A 138 79.04 -49.69 29.76
CA ASN A 138 79.12 -50.12 31.17
C ASN A 138 80.57 -50.51 31.63
N GLU A 139 81.42 -50.95 30.71
CA GLU A 139 82.81 -51.28 31.02
C GLU A 139 83.72 -50.08 31.33
N ALA A 140 83.36 -48.91 30.75
CA ALA A 140 84.07 -47.65 31.06
C ALA A 140 83.90 -47.25 32.51
N TRP A 141 82.76 -47.55 33.12
CA TRP A 141 82.51 -47.31 34.56
C TRP A 141 83.39 -48.22 35.44
N LEU A 142 83.45 -49.46 35.10
CA LEU A 142 84.27 -50.44 35.83
C LEU A 142 85.77 -50.01 35.69
N ASN A 143 86.29 -49.60 34.53
CA ASN A 143 87.57 -49.11 34.33
C ASN A 143 87.90 -47.80 35.06
N MET A 144 86.94 -46.89 35.16
CA MET A 144 87.07 -45.65 35.88
C MET A 144 87.14 -45.91 37.40
N LEU A 145 86.38 -46.85 37.90
CA LEU A 145 86.34 -47.26 39.31
C LEU A 145 87.58 -48.08 39.67
N SER A 146 88.03 -48.99 38.82
CA SER A 146 89.23 -49.84 39.06
C SER A 146 90.53 -49.05 39.03
N GLY A 147 90.60 -47.92 38.37
CA GLY A 147 91.78 -47.00 38.39
C GLY A 147 91.77 -46.00 39.58
N ALA A 148 91.18 -46.25 40.65
CA ALA A 148 91.15 -45.41 41.83
C ALA A 148 92.34 -45.77 42.73
N ASP A 149 93.27 -44.78 42.98
CA ASP A 149 94.46 -44.98 43.84
C ASP A 149 94.21 -44.88 45.31
N SER A 150 92.99 -44.52 45.74
CA SER A 150 92.61 -44.41 47.19
C SER A 150 91.06 -44.56 47.31
N ILE A 151 90.64 -44.89 48.53
CA ILE A 151 89.17 -44.96 48.90
C ILE A 151 88.46 -43.62 48.65
N THR A 152 89.15 -42.50 48.91
CA THR A 152 88.64 -41.16 48.66
C THR A 152 88.45 -40.88 47.18
N SER A 153 89.46 -41.30 46.34
CA SER A 153 89.33 -41.22 44.88
C SER A 153 88.23 -42.06 44.31
N LEU A 154 88.02 -43.27 44.93
CA LEU A 154 86.90 -44.15 44.51
C LEU A 154 85.55 -43.52 44.88
N LEU A 155 85.37 -42.98 46.06
CA LEU A 155 84.12 -42.28 46.48
C LEU A 155 83.85 -41.08 45.61
N ASN A 156 84.87 -40.24 45.34
CA ASN A 156 84.66 -39.09 44.43
C ASN A 156 84.25 -39.52 42.99
N LYS A 157 84.81 -40.64 42.53
CA LYS A 157 84.41 -41.20 41.19
C LYS A 157 83.00 -41.75 41.22
N VAL A 158 82.62 -42.40 42.24
CA VAL A 158 81.20 -42.89 42.43
C VAL A 158 80.25 -41.72 42.48
N GLU A 159 80.58 -40.69 43.30
CA GLU A 159 79.74 -39.49 43.40
C GLU A 159 79.64 -38.76 42.01
N TYR A 160 80.74 -38.62 41.29
CA TYR A 160 80.76 -38.06 39.97
C TYR A 160 79.87 -38.90 39.02
N ALA A 161 79.92 -40.20 39.09
CA ALA A 161 79.15 -41.11 38.28
C ALA A 161 77.63 -40.96 38.58
N GLN A 162 77.30 -40.83 39.88
CA GLN A 162 75.92 -40.66 40.33
C GLN A 162 75.35 -39.29 39.90
N ASN A 163 76.11 -38.22 40.07
CA ASN A 163 75.75 -36.91 39.60
C ASN A 163 75.54 -36.85 38.09
N MET A 164 76.33 -37.55 37.33
CA MET A 164 76.22 -37.64 35.89
C MET A 164 74.98 -38.43 35.48
N HIS A 165 74.67 -39.53 36.15
CA HIS A 165 73.41 -40.28 35.91
C HIS A 165 72.17 -39.45 36.25
N ASP A 166 72.19 -38.73 37.37
CA ASP A 166 71.09 -37.86 37.75
C ASP A 166 70.89 -36.70 36.79
N TYR A 167 72.00 -36.14 36.22
CA TYR A 167 71.96 -35.14 35.18
C TYR A 167 71.32 -35.70 33.89
N ASP A 168 71.69 -36.90 33.47
CA ASP A 168 71.13 -37.55 32.27
C ASP A 168 69.66 -37.81 32.44
N ARG A 169 69.21 -38.23 33.61
CA ARG A 169 67.77 -38.38 33.86
C ARG A 169 67.01 -37.06 33.78
N LYS A 170 67.55 -35.99 34.39
CA LYS A 170 66.95 -34.66 34.29
C LYS A 170 66.89 -34.17 32.86
N GLN A 171 67.93 -34.37 32.04
CA GLN A 171 67.92 -33.99 30.62
C GLN A 171 66.89 -34.79 29.81
N LEU A 172 66.72 -36.08 30.08
CA LEU A 172 65.73 -36.91 29.45
C LEU A 172 64.29 -36.48 29.78
N GLU A 173 64.05 -36.12 31.07
CA GLU A 173 62.76 -35.59 31.48
C GLU A 173 62.48 -34.24 30.82
N ALA A 174 63.44 -33.30 30.81
CA ALA A 174 63.35 -32.02 30.15
C ALA A 174 63.05 -32.17 28.64
N PHE A 175 63.72 -33.14 27.97
CA PHE A 175 63.45 -33.43 26.57
C PHE A 175 62.03 -33.95 26.35
N LYS A 176 61.51 -34.81 27.18
CA LYS A 176 60.14 -35.30 27.11
C LYS A 176 59.13 -34.15 27.29
N GLU A 177 59.36 -33.23 28.25
CA GLU A 177 58.56 -32.07 28.46
C GLU A 177 58.52 -31.16 27.21
N VAL A 178 59.68 -30.88 26.56
CA VAL A 178 59.73 -30.10 25.33
C VAL A 178 58.99 -30.80 24.18
N VAL A 179 59.14 -32.13 24.02
CA VAL A 179 58.43 -32.90 22.98
C VAL A 179 56.90 -32.79 23.21
N GLN A 180 56.45 -32.89 24.49
CA GLN A 180 55.05 -32.72 24.82
C GLN A 180 54.58 -31.29 24.49
N GLN A 181 55.35 -30.28 24.92
CA GLN A 181 55.05 -28.87 24.60
C GLN A 181 54.92 -28.59 23.10
N VAL A 182 55.81 -29.14 22.29
CA VAL A 182 55.71 -29.03 20.82
C VAL A 182 54.42 -29.66 20.32
N SER A 183 54.01 -30.82 20.85
CA SER A 183 52.78 -31.47 20.44
C SER A 183 51.56 -30.65 20.84
N ASP A 184 51.52 -30.09 22.04
CA ASP A 184 50.42 -29.29 22.55
C ASP A 184 50.27 -27.97 21.79
N LEU A 185 51.40 -27.26 21.53
CA LEU A 185 51.42 -26.03 20.74
C LEU A 185 50.94 -26.27 19.28
N LYS A 186 51.29 -27.42 18.67
CA LYS A 186 50.78 -27.77 17.34
C LYS A 186 49.28 -27.95 17.32
N ALA A 187 48.75 -28.72 18.30
CA ALA A 187 47.32 -28.92 18.42
C ALA A 187 46.55 -27.62 18.70
N ASP A 188 47.08 -26.77 19.58
CA ASP A 188 46.50 -25.47 19.89
C ASP A 188 46.50 -24.55 18.67
N LEU A 189 47.61 -24.47 17.91
CA LEU A 189 47.70 -23.70 16.67
C LEU A 189 46.67 -24.16 15.62
N GLU A 190 46.48 -25.47 15.43
CA GLU A 190 45.48 -26.01 14.50
C GLU A 190 44.07 -25.65 14.93
N ASN A 191 43.76 -25.75 16.24
CA ASN A 191 42.45 -25.38 16.78
C ASN A 191 42.17 -23.89 16.60
N GLN A 192 43.13 -23.01 16.95
CA GLN A 192 43.01 -21.58 16.77
C GLN A 192 42.77 -21.19 15.31
N LYS A 193 43.44 -21.83 14.37
CA LYS A 193 43.22 -21.60 12.92
C LYS A 193 41.83 -22.04 12.47
N ALA A 194 41.34 -23.19 12.93
CA ALA A 194 40.01 -23.69 12.60
C ALA A 194 38.92 -22.76 13.18
N ASP A 195 39.07 -22.30 14.40
CA ASP A 195 38.15 -21.33 15.03
C ASP A 195 38.13 -20.02 14.27
N LEU A 196 39.28 -19.50 13.89
CA LEU A 196 39.38 -18.27 13.12
C LEU A 196 38.67 -18.37 11.75
N GLU A 197 38.84 -19.46 11.05
CA GLU A 197 38.17 -19.72 9.76
C GLU A 197 36.65 -19.75 9.93
N THR A 198 36.17 -20.41 11.01
CA THR A 198 34.73 -20.42 11.34
C THR A 198 34.21 -19.02 11.63
N GLN A 199 34.92 -18.22 12.43
CA GLN A 199 34.52 -16.85 12.74
C GLN A 199 34.49 -15.96 11.49
N LYS A 200 35.43 -16.10 10.57
CA LYS A 200 35.44 -15.37 9.28
C LYS A 200 34.23 -15.76 8.42
N SER A 201 33.93 -17.04 8.31
CA SER A 201 32.76 -17.52 7.56
C SER A 201 31.42 -17.03 8.13
N ASP A 202 31.29 -17.04 9.46
CA ASP A 202 30.11 -16.53 10.16
C ASP A 202 29.92 -15.03 9.92
N LEU A 203 31.02 -14.28 9.94
CA LEU A 203 31.02 -12.84 9.68
C LEU A 203 30.55 -12.52 8.25
N GLU A 204 31.06 -13.23 7.26
CA GLU A 204 30.62 -13.07 5.86
C GLU A 204 29.14 -13.37 5.69
N THR A 205 28.63 -14.43 6.36
CA THR A 205 27.22 -14.79 6.36
C THR A 205 26.36 -13.68 7.00
N GLN A 206 26.79 -13.10 8.08
CA GLN A 206 26.10 -12.00 8.74
C GLN A 206 26.05 -10.75 7.86
N LYS A 207 27.15 -10.38 7.21
CA LYS A 207 27.22 -9.26 6.25
C LYS A 207 26.24 -9.45 5.09
N ALA A 208 26.24 -10.63 4.47
CA ALA A 208 25.35 -10.95 3.35
C ALA A 208 23.86 -10.92 3.77
N SER A 209 23.53 -11.41 4.97
CA SER A 209 22.18 -11.36 5.51
C SER A 209 21.69 -9.93 5.72
N LEU A 210 22.55 -9.06 6.22
CA LEU A 210 22.30 -7.64 6.43
C LEU A 210 21.99 -6.90 5.11
N GLU A 211 22.83 -7.10 4.11
CA GLU A 211 22.63 -6.51 2.78
C GLU A 211 21.31 -6.95 2.15
N SER A 212 20.95 -8.24 2.31
CA SER A 212 19.66 -8.76 1.83
C SER A 212 18.47 -8.09 2.54
N GLN A 213 18.51 -7.98 3.86
CA GLN A 213 17.43 -7.34 4.64
C GLN A 213 17.26 -5.87 4.26
N GLN A 214 18.35 -5.14 4.05
CA GLN A 214 18.31 -3.74 3.64
C GLN A 214 17.68 -3.58 2.25
N ALA A 215 18.04 -4.45 1.31
CA ALA A 215 17.47 -4.45 -0.04
C ALA A 215 15.97 -4.78 -0.04
N ASP A 216 15.54 -5.77 0.74
CA ASP A 216 14.14 -6.17 0.87
C ASP A 216 13.27 -5.02 1.42
N LEU A 217 13.74 -4.32 2.45
CA LEU A 217 13.02 -3.18 3.02
C LEU A 217 12.89 -2.02 2.05
N GLN A 218 13.95 -1.72 1.29
CA GLN A 218 13.91 -0.68 0.26
C GLN A 218 12.92 -1.03 -0.86
N SER A 219 12.85 -2.30 -1.26
CA SER A 219 11.89 -2.78 -2.25
C SER A 219 10.45 -2.65 -1.76
N GLN A 220 10.17 -3.08 -0.52
CA GLN A 220 8.84 -2.96 0.08
C GLN A 220 8.37 -1.51 0.18
N GLN A 221 9.26 -0.60 0.57
CA GLN A 221 8.94 0.83 0.63
C GLN A 221 8.61 1.40 -0.75
N ALA A 222 9.38 1.05 -1.78
CA ALA A 222 9.13 1.51 -3.14
C ALA A 222 7.82 0.97 -3.70
N ASP A 223 7.51 -0.30 -3.46
CA ASP A 223 6.27 -0.93 -3.91
C ASP A 223 5.03 -0.30 -3.25
N LEU A 224 5.09 -0.05 -1.96
CA LEU A 224 3.97 0.58 -1.23
C LEU A 224 3.76 2.02 -1.69
N GLN A 225 4.84 2.78 -1.90
CA GLN A 225 4.76 4.15 -2.44
C GLN A 225 4.11 4.16 -3.83
N ALA A 226 4.51 3.26 -4.72
CA ALA A 226 3.94 3.15 -6.07
C ALA A 226 2.43 2.82 -6.04
N GLN A 227 2.01 1.92 -5.14
CA GLN A 227 0.61 1.59 -4.95
C GLN A 227 -0.20 2.79 -4.42
N MET A 228 0.35 3.55 -3.47
CA MET A 228 -0.28 4.77 -2.97
C MET A 228 -0.47 5.81 -4.08
N ASP A 229 0.54 6.02 -4.91
CA ASP A 229 0.47 6.99 -6.01
C ASP A 229 -0.57 6.58 -7.06
N GLU A 230 -0.69 5.28 -7.40
CA GLU A 230 -1.75 4.76 -8.26
C GLU A 230 -3.15 4.99 -7.66
N LYS A 231 -3.32 4.76 -6.36
CA LYS A 231 -4.60 4.97 -5.67
C LYS A 231 -4.98 6.45 -5.60
N LYS A 232 -4.04 7.34 -5.32
CA LYS A 232 -4.25 8.80 -5.32
C LYS A 232 -4.66 9.30 -6.71
N ALA A 233 -4.01 8.84 -7.77
CA ALA A 233 -4.38 9.15 -9.14
C ALA A 233 -5.81 8.68 -9.46
N THR A 234 -6.18 7.47 -9.05
CA THR A 234 -7.53 6.92 -9.25
C THR A 234 -8.59 7.73 -8.47
N SER A 235 -8.29 8.16 -7.25
CA SER A 235 -9.19 9.03 -6.46
C SER A 235 -9.43 10.37 -7.15
N SER A 236 -8.37 10.98 -7.70
CA SER A 236 -8.47 12.23 -8.46
C SER A 236 -9.30 12.07 -9.73
N ASP A 237 -9.18 10.93 -10.42
CA ASP A 237 -10.01 10.62 -11.60
C ASP A 237 -11.50 10.53 -11.26
N TYR A 238 -11.84 9.92 -10.12
CA TYR A 238 -13.24 9.89 -9.65
C TYR A 238 -13.75 11.26 -9.27
N GLU A 239 -12.96 12.10 -8.63
CA GLU A 239 -13.32 13.49 -8.32
C GLU A 239 -13.68 14.29 -9.58
N ALA A 240 -12.87 14.17 -10.61
CA ALA A 240 -13.13 14.82 -11.90
C ALA A 240 -14.41 14.31 -12.58
N GLN A 241 -14.67 12.99 -12.51
CA GLN A 241 -15.88 12.40 -13.05
C GLN A 241 -17.15 12.83 -12.29
N ILE A 242 -17.08 12.89 -10.95
CA ILE A 242 -18.17 13.38 -10.10
C ILE A 242 -18.48 14.84 -10.42
N ALA A 243 -17.46 15.71 -10.52
CA ALA A 243 -17.63 17.11 -10.88
C ALA A 243 -18.32 17.29 -12.23
N THR A 244 -17.92 16.52 -13.24
CA THR A 244 -18.52 16.52 -14.57
C THR A 244 -19.98 16.06 -14.52
N ALA A 245 -20.29 14.98 -13.81
CA ALA A 245 -21.64 14.47 -13.66
C ALA A 245 -22.54 15.45 -12.89
N GLN A 246 -22.04 16.13 -11.87
CA GLN A 246 -22.76 17.18 -11.16
C GLN A 246 -23.10 18.37 -12.04
N GLN A 247 -22.16 18.80 -12.91
CA GLN A 247 -22.42 19.86 -13.86
C GLN A 247 -23.56 19.46 -14.80
N GLN A 248 -23.54 18.24 -15.34
CA GLN A 248 -24.61 17.71 -16.20
C GLN A 248 -25.94 17.61 -15.48
N ALA A 249 -25.97 17.15 -14.24
CA ALA A 249 -27.18 17.11 -13.43
C ALA A 249 -27.79 18.52 -13.26
N ASN A 250 -26.97 19.54 -13.05
CA ASN A 250 -27.40 20.93 -12.95
C ASN A 250 -27.99 21.45 -14.27
N GLU A 251 -27.35 21.14 -15.42
CA GLU A 251 -27.85 21.50 -16.74
C GLU A 251 -29.21 20.85 -17.04
N ILE A 252 -29.36 19.55 -16.74
CA ILE A 252 -30.63 18.82 -16.89
C ILE A 252 -31.71 19.41 -15.95
N SER A 253 -31.37 19.72 -14.71
CA SER A 253 -32.31 20.36 -13.75
C SER A 253 -32.80 21.72 -14.23
N ASN A 254 -31.91 22.54 -14.81
CA ASN A 254 -32.28 23.81 -15.43
C ASN A 254 -33.21 23.61 -16.61
N LEU A 255 -32.96 22.62 -17.45
CA LEU A 255 -33.84 22.27 -18.58
C LEU A 255 -35.23 21.84 -18.10
N ILE A 256 -35.32 20.98 -17.07
CA ILE A 256 -36.60 20.57 -16.45
C ILE A 256 -37.33 21.80 -15.94
N SER A 257 -36.67 22.73 -15.28
CA SER A 257 -37.27 23.95 -14.76
C SER A 257 -37.80 24.85 -15.90
N GLN A 258 -37.09 24.98 -17.01
CA GLN A 258 -37.56 25.71 -18.20
C GLN A 258 -38.78 25.06 -18.83
N GLN A 259 -38.77 23.73 -18.98
CA GLN A 259 -39.91 22.97 -19.52
C GLN A 259 -41.12 23.06 -18.60
N GLN A 260 -40.94 23.07 -17.29
CA GLN A 260 -42.02 23.28 -16.33
C GLN A 260 -42.64 24.68 -16.48
N ALA A 261 -41.84 25.73 -16.59
CA ALA A 261 -42.31 27.09 -16.81
C ALA A 261 -43.11 27.23 -18.12
N GLN A 262 -42.68 26.54 -19.20
CA GLN A 262 -43.44 26.50 -20.46
C GLN A 262 -44.79 25.80 -20.30
N LEU A 263 -44.84 24.67 -19.58
CA LEU A 263 -46.10 23.98 -19.28
C LEU A 263 -47.03 24.84 -18.44
N ASP A 264 -46.49 25.57 -17.46
CA ASP A 264 -47.30 26.48 -16.66
C ASP A 264 -47.87 27.67 -17.48
N GLN A 265 -47.09 28.19 -18.44
CA GLN A 265 -47.58 29.20 -19.38
C GLN A 265 -48.72 28.66 -20.28
N ILE A 266 -48.53 27.47 -20.86
CA ILE A 266 -49.54 26.83 -21.70
C ILE A 266 -50.82 26.57 -20.90
N ALA A 267 -50.71 26.13 -19.64
CA ALA A 267 -51.85 25.91 -18.76
C ALA A 267 -52.59 27.20 -18.45
N GLU A 268 -51.88 28.31 -18.22
CA GLU A 268 -52.47 29.62 -18.00
C GLU A 268 -53.16 30.16 -19.26
N GLU A 269 -52.53 30.04 -20.43
CA GLU A 269 -53.14 30.44 -21.71
C GLU A 269 -54.43 29.64 -22.00
N LYS A 270 -54.42 28.32 -21.75
CA LYS A 270 -55.63 27.49 -21.86
C LYS A 270 -56.74 27.95 -20.92
N ARG A 271 -56.39 28.21 -19.68
CA ARG A 271 -57.37 28.70 -18.64
C ARG A 271 -57.98 30.04 -19.10
N GLN A 272 -57.16 30.97 -19.60
CA GLN A 272 -57.65 32.25 -20.10
C GLN A 272 -58.55 32.08 -21.32
N ALA A 273 -58.16 31.21 -22.28
CA ALA A 273 -58.99 30.89 -23.45
C ALA A 273 -60.32 30.22 -23.07
N GLU A 274 -60.31 29.28 -22.11
CA GLU A 274 -61.53 28.67 -21.58
C GLU A 274 -62.46 29.69 -20.89
N GLU A 275 -61.88 30.61 -20.09
CA GLU A 275 -62.65 31.67 -19.45
C GLU A 275 -63.23 32.65 -20.46
N GLU A 276 -62.46 32.99 -21.50
CA GLU A 276 -62.97 33.87 -22.58
C GLU A 276 -64.04 33.16 -23.40
N ALA A 277 -63.88 31.87 -23.76
CA ALA A 277 -64.88 31.08 -24.44
C ALA A 277 -66.15 30.96 -23.57
N ALA A 278 -66.05 30.77 -22.27
CA ALA A 278 -67.21 30.73 -21.36
C ALA A 278 -67.91 32.11 -21.28
N ARG A 279 -67.13 33.22 -21.28
CA ARG A 279 -67.72 34.58 -21.35
C ARG A 279 -68.45 34.82 -22.67
N GLN A 280 -67.85 34.36 -23.77
CA GLN A 280 -68.50 34.51 -25.11
C GLN A 280 -69.77 33.65 -25.19
N ALA A 281 -69.74 32.41 -24.71
CA ALA A 281 -70.90 31.54 -24.66
C ALA A 281 -72.03 32.13 -23.77
N ALA A 282 -71.68 32.67 -22.61
CA ALA A 282 -72.66 33.35 -21.72
C ALA A 282 -73.23 34.63 -22.37
N ALA A 283 -72.43 35.38 -23.07
CA ALA A 283 -72.91 36.57 -23.82
C ALA A 283 -73.84 36.18 -25.00
N GLU A 284 -73.55 35.13 -25.73
CA GLU A 284 -74.33 34.59 -26.81
C GLU A 284 -75.70 34.06 -26.26
N GLU A 285 -75.66 33.34 -25.15
CA GLU A 285 -76.86 32.86 -24.48
C GLU A 285 -77.75 34.03 -23.98
N ALA A 286 -77.14 35.05 -23.38
CA ALA A 286 -77.85 36.27 -22.96
C ALA A 286 -78.50 37.01 -24.14
N ALA A 287 -77.75 37.09 -25.29
CA ALA A 287 -78.22 37.68 -26.51
C ALA A 287 -79.46 36.86 -27.09
N ARG A 288 -79.34 35.53 -27.07
CA ARG A 288 -80.46 34.65 -27.48
C ARG A 288 -81.67 34.82 -26.56
N GLN A 289 -81.49 34.94 -25.24
CA GLN A 289 -82.57 35.18 -24.32
C GLN A 289 -83.19 36.56 -24.53
N GLN A 290 -82.41 37.60 -24.79
CA GLN A 290 -82.89 38.94 -25.13
C GLN A 290 -83.70 38.92 -26.43
N ALA A 291 -83.21 38.29 -27.45
CA ALA A 291 -83.90 38.16 -28.75
C ALA A 291 -85.22 37.39 -28.60
N ALA A 292 -85.25 36.30 -27.82
CA ALA A 292 -86.52 35.56 -27.53
C ALA A 292 -87.46 36.39 -26.72
N ALA A 293 -87.02 37.19 -25.73
CA ALA A 293 -87.89 38.10 -24.95
C ALA A 293 -88.41 39.22 -25.81
N GLU A 294 -87.62 39.77 -26.75
CA GLU A 294 -88.05 40.79 -27.70
C GLU A 294 -89.06 40.26 -28.70
N GLU A 295 -88.86 39.03 -29.21
CA GLU A 295 -89.83 38.35 -30.05
C GLU A 295 -91.13 38.01 -29.30
N ALA A 296 -91.08 37.57 -28.05
CA ALA A 296 -92.27 37.35 -27.18
C ALA A 296 -93.01 38.67 -26.91
N ALA A 297 -92.26 39.77 -26.66
CA ALA A 297 -92.85 41.09 -26.53
C ALA A 297 -93.55 41.59 -27.80
N ARG A 298 -92.95 41.35 -28.97
CA ARG A 298 -93.55 41.65 -30.29
C ARG A 298 -94.81 40.79 -30.54
N GLN A 299 -94.84 39.50 -30.15
CA GLN A 299 -95.99 38.64 -30.28
C GLN A 299 -97.10 39.10 -29.31
N GLN A 300 -96.74 39.51 -28.08
CA GLN A 300 -97.72 40.08 -27.14
C GLN A 300 -98.31 41.40 -27.64
N ALA A 301 -97.49 42.32 -28.15
CA ALA A 301 -97.98 43.57 -28.73
C ALA A 301 -98.85 43.35 -29.97
N ALA A 302 -98.53 42.39 -30.83
CA ALA A 302 -99.38 42.01 -31.94
C ALA A 302 -100.67 41.36 -31.49
N ALA A 303 -100.72 40.58 -30.46
CA ALA A 303 -101.89 39.97 -29.85
C ALA A 303 -102.78 41.04 -29.20
N GLU A 304 -102.17 42.01 -28.53
CA GLU A 304 -102.89 43.16 -27.92
C GLU A 304 -103.49 44.06 -29.00
N GLU A 305 -102.78 44.30 -30.11
CA GLU A 305 -103.28 45.06 -31.24
C GLU A 305 -104.42 44.32 -31.98
N ALA A 306 -104.26 42.99 -32.20
CA ALA A 306 -105.39 42.17 -32.69
C ALA A 306 -106.62 42.15 -31.79
N SER A 307 -106.40 42.14 -30.46
CA SER A 307 -107.51 42.28 -29.45
C SER A 307 -108.16 43.67 -29.52
N ARG A 308 -107.41 44.73 -29.68
CA ARG A 308 -107.90 46.07 -29.87
C ARG A 308 -108.71 46.21 -31.18
N GLN A 309 -108.24 45.59 -32.27
CA GLN A 309 -108.99 45.57 -33.56
C GLN A 309 -110.26 44.76 -33.48
N GLN A 310 -110.37 43.65 -32.72
CA GLN A 310 -111.58 42.90 -32.45
C GLN A 310 -112.56 43.67 -31.59
N THR A 311 -112.12 44.42 -30.57
CA THR A 311 -112.98 45.27 -29.72
C THR A 311 -113.48 46.49 -30.52
N ALA A 312 -112.73 47.08 -31.40
CA ALA A 312 -113.14 48.13 -32.32
C ALA A 312 -114.17 47.65 -33.39
N ALA A 313 -114.08 46.44 -33.84
CA ALA A 313 -115.07 45.82 -34.74
C ALA A 313 -116.33 45.44 -34.08
N ALA A 314 -116.28 45.03 -32.82
CA ALA A 314 -117.48 44.75 -31.96
C ALA A 314 -118.27 46.03 -31.61
N SER A 315 -117.63 47.17 -31.52
CA SER A 315 -118.29 48.46 -31.21
C SER A 315 -118.96 49.13 -32.43
N SER A 316 -118.61 48.75 -33.71
CA SER A 316 -119.22 49.25 -34.91
C SER A 316 -120.48 48.51 -35.41
N THR A 317 -120.82 47.40 -34.78
CA THR A 317 -122.04 46.58 -35.12
C THR A 317 -123.26 46.84 -34.24
N SER A 318 -123.21 47.80 -33.27
CA SER A 318 -124.34 48.03 -32.36
C SER A 318 -125.03 49.41 -32.55
N THR A 319 -124.91 50.00 -33.77
CA THR A 319 -125.65 51.28 -34.09
C THR A 319 -126.31 51.17 -35.49
N SER A 320 -127.22 50.21 -35.66
CA SER A 320 -128.20 50.33 -36.73
C SER A 320 -129.30 49.32 -36.46
N SER A 321 -130.27 49.71 -35.64
CA SER A 321 -131.63 49.19 -35.69
C SER A 321 -132.45 49.93 -34.67
N GLY A 322 -133.26 50.85 -35.15
CA GLY A 322 -134.31 51.46 -34.48
C GLY A 322 -134.84 52.66 -35.15
N ASN A 323 -135.72 52.42 -36.02
CA ASN A 323 -136.95 53.26 -36.13
C ASN A 323 -137.92 52.71 -37.21
N SER A 324 -138.99 52.30 -36.75
CA SER A 324 -140.41 52.56 -37.13
C SER A 324 -141.37 51.64 -36.43
#